data_235b0a0facd9b55779858d8ddd969899
#
_entry.id   235b0a0facd9b55779858d8ddd969899
#
_cell.length_a   1.000
_cell.length_b   1.000
_cell.length_c   1.000
_cell.angle_alpha   90.00
_cell.angle_beta   90.00
_cell.angle_gamma   90.00
#
_symmetry.space_group_name_H-M   'P 1'
#
loop_
_entity.id
_entity.type
_entity.pdbx_description
1 polymer ?
#
loop_
_entity_poly.entity_id
_entity_poly.type
_entity_poly.pdbx_seq_one_letter_code
_entity_poly.pdbx_strand_id
1 'polypeptide(L)'
;MGQTMIEKIISRNVGVDSVKPGQIQTVNVDRVMIHDIFIPFVAEKFEEMGFTKLWDPDKVVLIYDHMVPASTTDDIRHFKIGDAFAKKYGMKNVHRSDGICHQLMTECGYAKPGNIVFGTDSHTTTYGCVGCFSSGIGYTEMAAILGTGEMWVRVPETIKVVIDGKLPENVSSKDIILRLIGDLTAAGATYKALEFSGSTVDEMSVAARMTMSNMAIEAGAKAALFAPDEKTAEYSKVDLADVDWLYGDEDAEYCQTITYKAEDLVPVVACPSQVDKIRAVKEVEGTELDQVFIGSCTNGRLEDLKAAAEILKGKKVADYVKLIVTPASRKIYKQAVDAGYMKILAEAGAIITHPGCGLCCGRAGGIMTDGERVLGTNNRNFLGRMGTSKVEIYLGSPKTAAASAIAGKIVEA
;
A
#
# COMPACT_ATOMS: atom_id res chain seq x y z
N MET A 1 21.59 -0.36 -25.31
CA MET A 1 20.20 0.03 -25.10
C MET A 1 19.97 -0.09 -23.61
N GLY A 2 19.69 1.02 -22.96
CA GLY A 2 19.52 1.12 -21.53
C GLY A 2 18.33 0.30 -21.02
N GLN A 3 18.32 0.04 -19.74
CA GLN A 3 17.28 -0.73 -19.04
C GLN A 3 16.58 0.14 -18.00
N THR A 4 15.26 -0.03 -17.88
CA THR A 4 14.47 0.51 -16.78
C THR A 4 14.79 -0.25 -15.49
N MET A 5 14.37 0.28 -14.33
CA MET A 5 14.61 -0.39 -13.03
C MET A 5 14.07 -1.82 -13.03
N ILE A 6 12.84 -2.04 -13.55
CA ILE A 6 12.22 -3.36 -13.55
C ILE A 6 12.99 -4.35 -14.44
N GLU A 7 13.48 -3.91 -15.59
CA GLU A 7 14.29 -4.74 -16.48
C GLU A 7 15.62 -5.13 -15.82
N LYS A 8 16.28 -4.19 -15.13
CA LYS A 8 17.51 -4.48 -14.37
C LYS A 8 17.29 -5.50 -13.24
N ILE A 9 16.19 -5.36 -12.48
CA ILE A 9 15.87 -6.31 -11.41
C ILE A 9 15.68 -7.71 -11.99
N ILE A 10 14.90 -7.84 -13.07
CA ILE A 10 14.63 -9.14 -13.68
C ILE A 10 15.89 -9.71 -14.33
N SER A 11 16.64 -8.94 -15.15
CA SER A 11 17.85 -9.43 -15.83
C SER A 11 18.89 -9.93 -14.84
N ARG A 12 19.13 -9.18 -13.76
CA ARG A 12 20.05 -9.58 -12.68
C ARG A 12 19.60 -10.86 -11.96
N ASN A 13 18.30 -10.98 -11.68
CA ASN A 13 17.73 -12.14 -11.00
C ASN A 13 17.86 -13.44 -11.82
N VAL A 14 17.66 -13.36 -13.14
CA VAL A 14 17.76 -14.52 -14.02
C VAL A 14 19.17 -14.72 -14.62
N GLY A 15 20.12 -13.84 -14.30
CA GLY A 15 21.51 -13.98 -14.71
C GLY A 15 21.78 -13.72 -16.19
N VAL A 16 21.06 -12.79 -16.81
CA VAL A 16 21.27 -12.35 -18.21
C VAL A 16 21.65 -10.88 -18.27
N ASP A 17 22.31 -10.47 -19.35
CA ASP A 17 22.78 -9.08 -19.53
C ASP A 17 21.61 -8.08 -19.62
N SER A 18 20.51 -8.48 -20.25
CA SER A 18 19.32 -7.64 -20.41
C SER A 18 18.06 -8.45 -20.70
N VAL A 19 16.91 -7.87 -20.37
CA VAL A 19 15.58 -8.37 -20.77
C VAL A 19 14.82 -7.27 -21.52
N LYS A 20 13.79 -7.66 -22.27
CA LYS A 20 12.94 -6.73 -23.01
C LYS A 20 11.48 -6.88 -22.61
N PRO A 21 10.68 -5.80 -22.61
CA PRO A 21 9.25 -5.87 -22.41
C PRO A 21 8.59 -6.94 -23.27
N GLY A 22 7.67 -7.70 -22.70
CA GLY A 22 6.97 -8.80 -23.37
C GLY A 22 7.65 -10.16 -23.28
N GLN A 23 8.95 -10.24 -22.99
CA GLN A 23 9.63 -11.52 -22.75
C GLN A 23 9.08 -12.21 -21.50
N ILE A 24 9.03 -13.54 -21.53
CA ILE A 24 8.67 -14.36 -20.36
C ILE A 24 9.96 -14.85 -19.73
N GLN A 25 10.12 -14.60 -18.43
CA GLN A 25 11.26 -15.03 -17.63
C GLN A 25 10.76 -15.84 -16.42
N THR A 26 11.50 -16.86 -16.02
CA THR A 26 11.29 -17.54 -14.75
C THR A 26 12.24 -16.92 -13.72
N VAL A 27 11.68 -16.18 -12.78
CA VAL A 27 12.45 -15.47 -11.74
C VAL A 27 12.54 -16.30 -10.46
N ASN A 28 13.67 -16.17 -9.78
CA ASN A 28 13.86 -16.69 -8.43
C ASN A 28 13.18 -15.73 -7.44
N VAL A 29 12.35 -16.25 -6.58
CA VAL A 29 11.61 -15.45 -5.60
C VAL A 29 12.45 -15.25 -4.34
N ASP A 30 12.67 -13.99 -3.96
CA ASP A 30 13.44 -13.69 -2.77
C ASP A 30 12.64 -13.86 -1.49
N ARG A 31 11.33 -13.55 -1.54
CA ARG A 31 10.43 -13.66 -0.40
C ARG A 31 8.98 -13.68 -0.83
N VAL A 32 8.13 -14.27 0.00
CA VAL A 32 6.67 -14.23 -0.17
C VAL A 32 5.97 -13.77 1.09
N MET A 33 4.82 -13.11 0.90
CA MET A 33 3.90 -12.70 1.96
C MET A 33 2.54 -13.37 1.77
N ILE A 34 2.03 -13.99 2.82
CA ILE A 34 0.68 -14.58 2.86
C ILE A 34 -0.07 -13.92 4.02
N HIS A 35 -1.29 -13.45 3.78
CA HIS A 35 -2.12 -12.92 4.86
C HIS A 35 -3.23 -13.89 5.28
N ASP A 36 -3.88 -13.61 6.39
CA ASP A 36 -4.83 -14.47 7.09
C ASP A 36 -6.04 -14.91 6.25
N ILE A 37 -6.55 -14.09 5.33
CA ILE A 37 -7.67 -14.48 4.48
C ILE A 37 -7.30 -15.63 3.54
N PHE A 38 -6.10 -15.58 2.95
CA PHE A 38 -5.71 -16.51 1.88
C PHE A 38 -4.93 -17.74 2.35
N ILE A 39 -4.39 -17.76 3.57
CA ILE A 39 -3.60 -18.91 4.03
C ILE A 39 -4.34 -20.27 3.95
N PRO A 40 -5.66 -20.39 4.23
CA PRO A 40 -6.34 -21.66 4.06
C PRO A 40 -6.32 -22.18 2.62
N PHE A 41 -6.56 -21.27 1.65
CA PHE A 41 -6.58 -21.62 0.23
C PHE A 41 -5.18 -21.97 -0.31
N VAL A 42 -4.16 -21.22 0.16
CA VAL A 42 -2.76 -21.52 -0.18
C VAL A 42 -2.35 -22.88 0.37
N ALA A 43 -2.70 -23.19 1.63
CA ALA A 43 -2.38 -24.46 2.26
C ALA A 43 -3.03 -25.64 1.54
N GLU A 44 -4.32 -25.53 1.19
CA GLU A 44 -5.05 -26.53 0.42
C GLU A 44 -4.39 -26.78 -0.93
N LYS A 45 -4.11 -25.74 -1.72
CA LYS A 45 -3.48 -25.87 -3.04
C LYS A 45 -2.06 -26.41 -2.97
N PHE A 46 -1.30 -26.03 -1.95
CA PHE A 46 0.04 -26.54 -1.73
C PHE A 46 0.04 -28.07 -1.54
N GLU A 47 -0.90 -28.57 -0.75
CA GLU A 47 -1.06 -30.02 -0.52
C GLU A 47 -1.63 -30.74 -1.76
N GLU A 48 -2.62 -30.16 -2.47
CA GLU A 48 -3.15 -30.70 -3.72
C GLU A 48 -2.08 -30.84 -4.82
N MET A 49 -1.12 -29.91 -4.89
CA MET A 49 0.03 -29.98 -5.80
C MET A 49 1.05 -31.04 -5.41
N GLY A 50 0.87 -31.73 -4.28
CA GLY A 50 1.75 -32.79 -3.81
C GLY A 50 3.05 -32.31 -3.17
N PHE A 51 3.17 -31.03 -2.83
CA PHE A 51 4.34 -30.52 -2.13
C PHE A 51 4.36 -30.99 -0.67
N THR A 52 5.52 -31.44 -0.21
CA THR A 52 5.73 -31.95 1.16
C THR A 52 6.66 -31.09 2.01
N LYS A 53 7.29 -30.11 1.41
CA LYS A 53 8.19 -29.14 2.06
C LYS A 53 8.15 -27.80 1.37
N LEU A 54 8.34 -26.72 2.10
CA LEU A 54 8.58 -25.39 1.53
C LEU A 54 9.96 -25.33 0.88
N TRP A 55 10.09 -24.54 -0.20
CA TRP A 55 11.40 -24.31 -0.84
C TRP A 55 12.39 -23.67 0.15
N ASP A 56 11.92 -22.71 0.94
CA ASP A 56 12.68 -22.06 2.01
C ASP A 56 11.73 -21.48 3.07
N PRO A 57 11.60 -22.12 4.26
CA PRO A 57 10.70 -21.63 5.32
C PRO A 57 11.05 -20.25 5.87
N ASP A 58 12.32 -19.82 5.75
CA ASP A 58 12.78 -18.52 6.24
C ASP A 58 12.39 -17.37 5.29
N LYS A 59 12.01 -17.69 4.05
CA LYS A 59 11.57 -16.73 3.04
C LYS A 59 10.06 -16.56 2.98
N VAL A 60 9.30 -17.31 3.75
CA VAL A 60 7.84 -17.21 3.82
C VAL A 60 7.42 -16.38 5.04
N VAL A 61 6.65 -15.32 4.81
CA VAL A 61 6.12 -14.45 5.87
C VAL A 61 4.61 -14.60 5.92
N LEU A 62 4.09 -15.04 7.07
CA LEU A 62 2.65 -15.13 7.33
C LEU A 62 2.23 -14.00 8.25
N ILE A 63 1.23 -13.21 7.85
CA ILE A 63 0.79 -12.04 8.59
C ILE A 63 -0.72 -12.09 8.80
N TYR A 64 -1.15 -12.00 10.06
CA TYR A 64 -2.55 -11.85 10.44
C TYR A 64 -2.84 -10.37 10.66
N ASP A 65 -3.57 -9.75 9.74
CA ASP A 65 -3.85 -8.31 9.75
C ASP A 65 -5.24 -7.93 9.23
N HIS A 66 -5.88 -8.75 8.40
CA HIS A 66 -7.20 -8.46 7.84
C HIS A 66 -8.35 -8.80 8.80
N MET A 67 -8.18 -9.87 9.57
CA MET A 67 -9.18 -10.41 10.49
C MET A 67 -8.76 -10.26 11.96
N VAL A 68 -7.81 -9.38 12.28
CA VAL A 68 -7.29 -9.16 13.64
C VAL A 68 -7.79 -7.83 14.22
N PRO A 69 -8.28 -7.80 15.46
CA PRO A 69 -8.73 -8.97 16.24
C PRO A 69 -9.91 -9.66 15.58
N ALA A 70 -10.02 -10.99 15.75
CA ALA A 70 -11.07 -11.78 15.14
C ALA A 70 -12.46 -11.28 15.50
N SER A 71 -13.32 -11.10 14.50
CA SER A 71 -14.71 -10.64 14.67
C SER A 71 -15.73 -11.79 14.57
N THR A 72 -15.31 -12.92 14.00
CA THR A 72 -16.15 -14.12 13.79
C THR A 72 -15.41 -15.40 14.15
N THR A 73 -16.18 -16.50 14.35
CA THR A 73 -15.59 -17.82 14.56
C THR A 73 -14.84 -18.35 13.34
N ASP A 74 -15.21 -17.89 12.15
CA ASP A 74 -14.52 -18.25 10.90
C ASP A 74 -13.14 -17.60 10.83
N ASP A 75 -12.98 -16.38 11.31
CA ASP A 75 -11.66 -15.74 11.40
C ASP A 75 -10.69 -16.60 12.23
N ILE A 76 -11.17 -17.16 13.36
CA ILE A 76 -10.36 -18.06 14.22
C ILE A 76 -10.03 -19.37 13.51
N ARG A 77 -10.90 -19.89 12.63
CA ARG A 77 -10.59 -21.09 11.82
C ARG A 77 -9.43 -20.83 10.87
N HIS A 78 -9.41 -19.67 10.21
CA HIS A 78 -8.30 -19.24 9.36
C HIS A 78 -6.98 -19.19 10.13
N PHE A 79 -7.00 -18.58 11.33
CA PHE A 79 -5.79 -18.52 12.19
C PHE A 79 -5.29 -19.90 12.59
N LYS A 80 -6.19 -20.82 12.97
CA LYS A 80 -5.81 -22.20 13.31
C LYS A 80 -5.19 -22.94 12.15
N ILE A 81 -5.72 -22.77 10.93
CA ILE A 81 -5.15 -23.36 9.72
C ILE A 81 -3.76 -22.80 9.44
N GLY A 82 -3.62 -21.47 9.50
CA GLY A 82 -2.34 -20.80 9.29
C GLY A 82 -1.28 -21.20 10.32
N ASP A 83 -1.64 -21.27 11.61
CA ASP A 83 -0.73 -21.70 12.67
C ASP A 83 -0.32 -23.18 12.51
N ALA A 84 -1.26 -24.05 12.12
CA ALA A 84 -0.98 -25.45 11.85
C ALA A 84 -0.04 -25.61 10.65
N PHE A 85 -0.28 -24.87 9.57
CA PHE A 85 0.57 -24.84 8.37
C PHE A 85 1.98 -24.34 8.71
N ALA A 86 2.08 -23.22 9.40
CA ALA A 86 3.35 -22.64 9.81
C ALA A 86 4.16 -23.61 10.67
N LYS A 87 3.52 -24.27 11.64
CA LYS A 87 4.15 -25.28 12.49
C LYS A 87 4.58 -26.53 11.71
N LYS A 88 3.71 -27.05 10.82
CA LYS A 88 3.97 -28.25 10.01
C LYS A 88 5.20 -28.06 9.11
N TYR A 89 5.34 -26.88 8.50
CA TYR A 89 6.38 -26.59 7.52
C TYR A 89 7.53 -25.73 8.06
N GLY A 90 7.59 -25.46 9.37
CA GLY A 90 8.73 -24.82 10.02
C GLY A 90 8.89 -23.33 9.72
N MET A 91 7.81 -22.61 9.37
CA MET A 91 7.85 -21.18 9.14
C MET A 91 8.22 -20.42 10.42
N LYS A 92 9.17 -19.48 10.31
CA LYS A 92 9.64 -18.67 11.44
C LYS A 92 9.04 -17.27 11.48
N ASN A 93 8.69 -16.72 10.33
CA ASN A 93 8.21 -15.36 10.21
C ASN A 93 6.68 -15.33 10.23
N VAL A 94 6.11 -15.35 11.44
CA VAL A 94 4.65 -15.32 11.66
C VAL A 94 4.29 -14.16 12.56
N HIS A 95 3.53 -13.19 12.03
CA HIS A 95 3.05 -11.99 12.71
C HIS A 95 1.56 -12.11 13.02
N ARG A 96 1.18 -12.01 14.30
CA ARG A 96 -0.22 -12.27 14.72
C ARG A 96 -1.03 -11.02 15.08
N SER A 97 -0.39 -9.90 15.27
CA SER A 97 -1.05 -8.65 15.65
C SER A 97 -0.12 -7.44 15.60
N ASP A 98 0.91 -7.52 14.77
CA ASP A 98 1.97 -6.50 14.77
C ASP A 98 1.64 -5.31 13.86
N GLY A 99 0.75 -5.49 12.89
CA GLY A 99 0.33 -4.46 11.95
C GLY A 99 -0.05 -4.99 10.58
N ILE A 100 -0.29 -4.08 9.66
CA ILE A 100 -0.70 -4.36 8.29
C ILE A 100 0.46 -4.99 7.51
N CYS A 101 0.18 -6.03 6.73
CA CYS A 101 1.18 -6.79 6.00
C CYS A 101 2.11 -5.92 5.15
N HIS A 102 1.58 -4.95 4.42
CA HIS A 102 2.38 -4.07 3.56
C HIS A 102 3.31 -3.14 4.34
N GLN A 103 2.94 -2.76 5.57
CA GLN A 103 3.82 -2.03 6.47
C GLN A 103 4.90 -2.94 7.04
N LEU A 104 4.53 -4.12 7.54
CA LEU A 104 5.48 -5.04 8.18
C LEU A 104 6.53 -5.58 7.23
N MET A 105 6.18 -5.84 5.96
CA MET A 105 7.14 -6.35 4.97
C MET A 105 8.32 -5.41 4.75
N THR A 106 8.10 -4.10 4.79
CA THR A 106 9.17 -3.10 4.69
C THR A 106 9.77 -2.77 6.06
N GLU A 107 8.95 -2.57 7.09
CA GLU A 107 9.38 -2.20 8.44
C GLU A 107 10.29 -3.23 9.11
N CYS A 108 10.05 -4.53 8.86
CA CYS A 108 10.85 -5.64 9.37
C CYS A 108 12.01 -6.04 8.43
N GLY A 109 12.19 -5.34 7.31
CA GLY A 109 13.27 -5.60 6.35
C GLY A 109 13.10 -6.89 5.54
N TYR A 110 11.86 -7.37 5.37
CA TYR A 110 11.57 -8.53 4.52
C TYR A 110 11.63 -8.18 3.03
N ALA A 111 11.18 -6.99 2.65
CA ALA A 111 11.34 -6.45 1.31
C ALA A 111 12.52 -5.46 1.30
N LYS A 112 13.46 -5.67 0.38
CA LYS A 112 14.69 -4.86 0.24
C LYS A 112 14.84 -4.38 -1.20
N PRO A 113 15.65 -3.34 -1.45
CA PRO A 113 15.99 -2.92 -2.81
C PRO A 113 16.51 -4.08 -3.66
N GLY A 114 16.04 -4.16 -4.90
CA GLY A 114 16.44 -5.20 -5.86
C GLY A 114 15.83 -6.59 -5.66
N ASN A 115 15.08 -6.82 -4.57
CA ASN A 115 14.39 -8.09 -4.36
C ASN A 115 13.21 -8.26 -5.33
N ILE A 116 12.83 -9.53 -5.54
CA ILE A 116 11.56 -9.94 -6.17
C ILE A 116 10.67 -10.58 -5.11
N VAL A 117 9.55 -9.92 -4.79
CA VAL A 117 8.65 -10.32 -3.70
C VAL A 117 7.21 -10.45 -4.22
N PHE A 118 6.57 -11.57 -3.92
CA PHE A 118 5.15 -11.76 -4.22
C PHE A 118 4.32 -11.88 -2.94
N GLY A 119 3.07 -11.42 -3.02
CA GLY A 119 2.12 -11.50 -1.92
C GLY A 119 0.73 -11.90 -2.37
N THR A 120 -0.07 -12.43 -1.46
CA THR A 120 -1.46 -12.81 -1.74
C THR A 120 -2.41 -11.61 -1.76
N ASP A 121 -1.93 -10.39 -1.52
CA ASP A 121 -2.71 -9.15 -1.62
C ASP A 121 -2.29 -8.29 -2.81
N SER A 122 -3.27 -7.63 -3.43
CA SER A 122 -3.06 -6.78 -4.61
C SER A 122 -2.16 -5.58 -4.34
N HIS A 123 -2.18 -5.01 -3.11
CA HIS A 123 -1.32 -3.88 -2.73
C HIS A 123 0.13 -4.28 -2.38
N THR A 124 0.54 -5.49 -2.70
CA THR A 124 1.94 -5.94 -2.60
C THR A 124 2.89 -5.04 -3.41
N THR A 125 2.39 -4.30 -4.42
CA THR A 125 3.12 -3.24 -5.14
C THR A 125 3.78 -2.21 -4.21
N THR A 126 3.31 -2.09 -2.96
CA THR A 126 3.82 -1.16 -1.93
C THR A 126 5.34 -1.20 -1.77
N TYR A 127 5.97 -2.38 -1.89
CA TYR A 127 7.40 -2.53 -1.61
C TYR A 127 8.31 -1.93 -2.68
N GLY A 128 7.74 -1.51 -3.81
CA GLY A 128 8.44 -0.69 -4.80
C GLY A 128 8.93 0.66 -4.27
N CYS A 129 8.38 1.12 -3.14
CA CYS A 129 8.84 2.31 -2.41
C CYS A 129 10.31 2.25 -1.99
N VAL A 130 10.88 1.05 -1.88
CA VAL A 130 12.30 0.80 -1.59
C VAL A 130 13.05 0.20 -2.78
N GLY A 131 12.51 0.27 -3.99
CA GLY A 131 13.14 -0.32 -5.18
C GLY A 131 13.03 -1.84 -5.27
N CYS A 132 11.99 -2.44 -4.69
CA CYS A 132 11.69 -3.87 -4.76
C CYS A 132 10.68 -4.15 -5.88
N PHE A 133 10.96 -5.11 -6.77
CA PHE A 133 9.91 -5.62 -7.66
C PHE A 133 8.94 -6.45 -6.85
N SER A 134 7.77 -5.90 -6.60
CA SER A 134 6.75 -6.56 -5.78
C SER A 134 5.39 -6.51 -6.44
N SER A 135 4.65 -7.61 -6.35
CA SER A 135 3.34 -7.74 -7.00
C SER A 135 2.42 -8.72 -6.29
N GLY A 136 1.13 -8.42 -6.36
CA GLY A 136 0.08 -9.34 -5.92
C GLY A 136 -0.10 -10.50 -6.89
N ILE A 137 -0.36 -11.70 -6.35
CA ILE A 137 -0.62 -12.94 -7.09
C ILE A 137 -1.77 -13.73 -6.46
N GLY A 138 -2.33 -14.68 -7.19
CA GLY A 138 -3.35 -15.58 -6.68
C GLY A 138 -2.79 -16.64 -5.72
N TYR A 139 -3.68 -17.29 -4.99
CA TYR A 139 -3.30 -18.31 -4.02
C TYR A 139 -2.74 -19.59 -4.69
N THR A 140 -3.12 -19.86 -5.93
CA THR A 140 -2.59 -20.99 -6.72
C THR A 140 -1.12 -20.78 -7.08
N GLU A 141 -0.78 -19.59 -7.61
CA GLU A 141 0.61 -19.20 -7.89
C GLU A 141 1.44 -19.15 -6.62
N MET A 142 0.87 -18.64 -5.53
CA MET A 142 1.54 -18.64 -4.23
C MET A 142 1.89 -20.05 -3.77
N ALA A 143 0.96 -21.00 -3.88
CA ALA A 143 1.20 -22.40 -3.53
C ALA A 143 2.33 -23.03 -4.39
N ALA A 144 2.39 -22.72 -5.67
CA ALA A 144 3.47 -23.16 -6.55
C ALA A 144 4.83 -22.58 -6.12
N ILE A 145 4.90 -21.27 -5.83
CA ILE A 145 6.13 -20.63 -5.32
C ILE A 145 6.59 -21.25 -4.01
N LEU A 146 5.68 -21.56 -3.10
CA LEU A 146 6.02 -22.21 -1.84
C LEU A 146 6.74 -23.55 -2.04
N GLY A 147 6.43 -24.27 -3.11
CA GLY A 147 7.08 -25.55 -3.44
C GLY A 147 8.36 -25.39 -4.27
N THR A 148 8.44 -24.41 -5.14
CA THR A 148 9.52 -24.27 -6.15
C THR A 148 10.51 -23.13 -5.87
N GLY A 149 10.07 -22.05 -5.24
CA GLY A 149 10.86 -20.83 -5.11
C GLY A 149 10.91 -19.97 -6.37
N GLU A 150 10.13 -20.32 -7.40
CA GLU A 150 10.18 -19.69 -8.71
C GLU A 150 8.80 -19.19 -9.17
N MET A 151 8.81 -18.17 -10.05
CA MET A 151 7.60 -17.66 -10.69
C MET A 151 7.94 -17.21 -12.11
N TRP A 152 7.09 -17.53 -13.08
CA TRP A 152 7.19 -16.93 -14.39
C TRP A 152 6.59 -15.52 -14.40
N VAL A 153 7.25 -14.59 -15.07
CA VAL A 153 6.76 -13.23 -15.25
C VAL A 153 6.95 -12.80 -16.70
N ARG A 154 6.00 -12.08 -17.25
CA ARG A 154 6.20 -11.33 -18.47
C ARG A 154 6.83 -9.99 -18.07
N VAL A 155 7.96 -9.64 -18.65
CA VAL A 155 8.61 -8.34 -18.41
C VAL A 155 7.63 -7.23 -18.79
N PRO A 156 7.23 -6.35 -17.85
CA PRO A 156 6.28 -5.28 -18.14
C PRO A 156 6.96 -4.13 -18.90
N GLU A 157 6.19 -3.42 -19.71
CA GLU A 157 6.57 -2.08 -20.15
C GLU A 157 6.58 -1.12 -18.95
N THR A 158 7.36 -0.05 -19.03
CA THR A 158 7.45 0.94 -17.95
C THR A 158 6.92 2.30 -18.40
N ILE A 159 6.07 2.90 -17.55
CA ILE A 159 5.67 4.32 -17.62
C ILE A 159 6.59 5.09 -16.68
N LYS A 160 7.27 6.12 -17.19
CA LYS A 160 8.04 7.07 -16.39
C LYS A 160 7.12 8.18 -15.88
N VAL A 161 7.16 8.44 -14.57
CA VAL A 161 6.42 9.54 -13.93
C VAL A 161 7.42 10.50 -13.31
N VAL A 162 7.50 11.69 -13.86
CA VAL A 162 8.42 12.75 -13.42
C VAL A 162 7.63 13.81 -12.66
N ILE A 163 8.04 14.11 -11.43
CA ILE A 163 7.39 15.13 -10.60
C ILE A 163 8.46 16.12 -10.12
N ASP A 164 8.43 17.31 -10.67
CA ASP A 164 9.41 18.36 -10.37
C ASP A 164 8.78 19.53 -9.67
N GLY A 165 9.58 20.18 -8.84
CA GLY A 165 9.21 21.40 -8.12
C GLY A 165 8.85 21.15 -6.66
N LYS A 166 8.25 22.14 -6.01
CA LYS A 166 7.89 22.10 -4.60
C LYS A 166 6.39 21.95 -4.40
N LEU A 167 5.99 20.92 -3.66
CA LEU A 167 4.57 20.70 -3.34
C LEU A 167 3.98 21.86 -2.53
N PRO A 168 2.74 22.29 -2.84
CA PRO A 168 1.96 23.14 -1.95
C PRO A 168 1.78 22.49 -0.58
N GLU A 169 1.70 23.30 0.47
CA GLU A 169 1.65 22.81 1.85
C GLU A 169 0.45 21.88 2.14
N ASN A 170 -0.69 22.14 1.47
CA ASN A 170 -1.91 21.35 1.62
C ASN A 170 -1.97 20.08 0.72
N VAL A 171 -0.97 19.85 -0.13
CA VAL A 171 -0.86 18.69 -1.03
C VAL A 171 0.07 17.64 -0.42
N SER A 172 -0.28 16.36 -0.59
CA SER A 172 0.49 15.20 -0.11
C SER A 172 0.71 14.17 -1.22
N SER A 173 1.50 13.14 -0.94
CA SER A 173 1.68 12.00 -1.86
C SER A 173 0.37 11.30 -2.22
N LYS A 174 -0.65 11.35 -1.32
CA LYS A 174 -1.98 10.83 -1.59
C LYS A 174 -2.67 11.61 -2.72
N ASP A 175 -2.56 12.91 -2.71
CA ASP A 175 -3.15 13.75 -3.75
C ASP A 175 -2.46 13.51 -5.10
N ILE A 176 -1.13 13.34 -5.10
CA ILE A 176 -0.34 13.04 -6.30
C ILE A 176 -0.80 11.71 -6.93
N ILE A 177 -0.86 10.63 -6.14
CA ILE A 177 -1.22 9.32 -6.68
C ILE A 177 -2.69 9.26 -7.12
N LEU A 178 -3.60 9.92 -6.41
CA LEU A 178 -4.99 10.04 -6.84
C LEU A 178 -5.08 10.81 -8.17
N ARG A 179 -4.35 11.91 -8.32
CA ARG A 179 -4.27 12.65 -9.58
C ARG A 179 -3.76 11.77 -10.72
N LEU A 180 -2.66 11.04 -10.51
CA LEU A 180 -2.09 10.12 -11.49
C LEU A 180 -3.09 9.02 -11.91
N ILE A 181 -3.82 8.44 -10.94
CA ILE A 181 -4.86 7.45 -11.22
C ILE A 181 -5.99 8.06 -12.05
N GLY A 182 -6.39 9.30 -11.76
CA GLY A 182 -7.38 10.02 -12.56
C GLY A 182 -6.94 10.24 -14.01
N ASP A 183 -5.68 10.59 -14.23
CA ASP A 183 -5.13 10.84 -15.56
C ASP A 183 -4.88 9.54 -16.35
N LEU A 184 -4.46 8.47 -15.70
CA LEU A 184 -4.24 7.14 -16.31
C LEU A 184 -5.53 6.33 -16.46
N THR A 185 -6.56 6.61 -15.66
CA THR A 185 -7.72 5.75 -15.39
C THR A 185 -7.36 4.45 -14.65
N ALA A 186 -8.36 3.70 -14.19
CA ALA A 186 -8.16 2.45 -13.44
C ALA A 186 -7.50 1.31 -14.25
N ALA A 187 -7.34 1.48 -15.57
CA ALA A 187 -6.77 0.47 -16.47
C ALA A 187 -5.56 0.97 -17.28
N GLY A 188 -5.17 2.24 -17.16
CA GLY A 188 -4.15 2.86 -18.02
C GLY A 188 -2.75 2.29 -17.85
N ALA A 189 -2.45 1.75 -16.67
CA ALA A 189 -1.19 1.07 -16.39
C ALA A 189 -1.31 -0.46 -16.32
N THR A 190 -2.36 -1.04 -16.90
CA THR A 190 -2.60 -2.49 -16.83
C THR A 190 -1.37 -3.28 -17.29
N TYR A 191 -0.84 -4.09 -16.37
CA TYR A 191 0.36 -4.90 -16.53
C TYR A 191 1.64 -4.10 -16.86
N LYS A 192 1.71 -2.81 -16.56
CA LYS A 192 2.90 -1.97 -16.72
C LYS A 192 3.56 -1.73 -15.37
N ALA A 193 4.83 -1.37 -15.37
CA ALA A 193 5.52 -0.81 -14.21
C ALA A 193 5.38 0.71 -14.23
N LEU A 194 5.32 1.34 -13.06
CA LEU A 194 5.52 2.78 -12.89
C LEU A 194 6.92 3.01 -12.31
N GLU A 195 7.65 3.98 -12.84
CA GLU A 195 8.95 4.41 -12.32
C GLU A 195 8.90 5.90 -12.02
N PHE A 196 9.07 6.25 -10.73
CA PHE A 196 8.93 7.62 -10.24
C PHE A 196 10.28 8.31 -10.13
N SER A 197 10.36 9.56 -10.57
CA SER A 197 11.57 10.38 -10.53
C SER A 197 11.24 11.87 -10.46
N GLY A 198 12.25 12.70 -10.31
CA GLY A 198 12.15 14.17 -10.26
C GLY A 198 12.37 14.74 -8.86
N SER A 199 12.61 16.04 -8.81
CA SER A 199 13.04 16.75 -7.58
C SER A 199 12.03 16.63 -6.43
N THR A 200 10.74 16.57 -6.72
CA THR A 200 9.70 16.34 -5.70
C THR A 200 9.82 14.93 -5.12
N VAL A 201 10.13 13.93 -5.96
CA VAL A 201 10.29 12.52 -5.55
C VAL A 201 11.52 12.33 -4.68
N ASP A 202 12.61 13.04 -4.98
CA ASP A 202 13.85 13.01 -4.20
C ASP A 202 13.63 13.54 -2.76
N GLU A 203 12.72 14.49 -2.59
CA GLU A 203 12.37 15.03 -1.27
C GLU A 203 11.41 14.10 -0.47
N MET A 204 10.73 13.16 -1.10
CA MET A 204 9.75 12.30 -0.43
C MET A 204 10.39 11.41 0.64
N SER A 205 9.69 11.27 1.77
CA SER A 205 9.96 10.22 2.74
C SER A 205 9.65 8.83 2.16
N VAL A 206 10.23 7.77 2.72
CA VAL A 206 9.85 6.40 2.36
C VAL A 206 8.35 6.16 2.59
N ALA A 207 7.76 6.76 3.63
CA ALA A 207 6.32 6.67 3.90
C ALA A 207 5.46 7.31 2.79
N ALA A 208 5.87 8.46 2.25
CA ALA A 208 5.21 9.09 1.10
C ALA A 208 5.32 8.21 -0.16
N ARG A 209 6.51 7.64 -0.44
CA ARG A 209 6.72 6.69 -1.55
C ARG A 209 5.87 5.43 -1.38
N MET A 210 5.70 4.92 -0.15
CA MET A 210 4.81 3.79 0.14
C MET A 210 3.37 4.06 -0.27
N THR A 211 2.85 5.27 -0.02
CA THR A 211 1.50 5.66 -0.44
C THR A 211 1.35 5.56 -1.95
N MET A 212 2.32 6.06 -2.71
CA MET A 212 2.30 6.06 -4.17
C MET A 212 2.43 4.65 -4.74
N SER A 213 3.44 3.88 -4.28
CA SER A 213 3.60 2.48 -4.72
C SER A 213 2.41 1.60 -4.38
N ASN A 214 1.79 1.82 -3.19
CA ASN A 214 0.61 1.09 -2.76
C ASN A 214 -0.56 1.26 -3.73
N MET A 215 -0.87 2.51 -4.08
CA MET A 215 -2.05 2.81 -4.89
C MET A 215 -1.84 2.67 -6.40
N ALA A 216 -0.64 2.39 -6.86
CA ALA A 216 -0.36 2.18 -8.29
C ALA A 216 -1.18 1.03 -8.90
N ILE A 217 -1.52 0.02 -8.11
CA ILE A 217 -2.39 -1.08 -8.54
C ILE A 217 -3.80 -0.58 -8.92
N GLU A 218 -4.24 0.54 -8.38
CA GLU A 218 -5.56 1.12 -8.71
C GLU A 218 -5.60 1.73 -10.12
N ALA A 219 -4.44 1.95 -10.76
CA ALA A 219 -4.31 2.21 -12.19
C ALA A 219 -4.01 0.94 -13.01
N GLY A 220 -4.01 -0.24 -12.39
CA GLY A 220 -3.71 -1.53 -13.02
C GLY A 220 -2.22 -1.88 -13.06
N ALA A 221 -1.34 -1.11 -12.42
CA ALA A 221 0.10 -1.33 -12.46
C ALA A 221 0.53 -2.65 -11.82
N LYS A 222 1.50 -3.33 -12.46
CA LYS A 222 2.11 -4.56 -11.96
C LYS A 222 3.16 -4.30 -10.88
N ALA A 223 3.85 -3.17 -10.97
CA ALA A 223 4.84 -2.69 -10.00
C ALA A 223 4.90 -1.17 -10.02
N ALA A 224 5.45 -0.56 -8.97
CA ALA A 224 5.63 0.90 -8.88
C ALA A 224 6.89 1.19 -8.07
N LEU A 225 7.93 1.67 -8.74
CA LEU A 225 9.31 1.66 -8.28
C LEU A 225 9.82 3.07 -8.03
N PHE A 226 10.56 3.20 -6.94
CA PHE A 226 11.40 4.36 -6.63
C PHE A 226 12.86 3.90 -6.58
N ALA A 227 13.74 4.67 -7.20
CA ALA A 227 15.16 4.41 -7.09
C ALA A 227 15.62 4.56 -5.62
N PRO A 228 16.47 3.66 -5.12
CA PRO A 228 16.97 3.73 -3.76
C PRO A 228 17.91 4.94 -3.60
N ASP A 229 17.76 5.64 -2.50
CA ASP A 229 18.59 6.75 -2.07
C ASP A 229 19.04 6.56 -0.60
N GLU A 230 19.65 7.56 0.00
CA GLU A 230 20.09 7.53 1.41
C GLU A 230 18.92 7.25 2.36
N LYS A 231 17.72 7.80 2.12
CA LYS A 231 16.53 7.54 2.93
C LYS A 231 16.10 6.08 2.83
N THR A 232 16.17 5.51 1.62
CA THR A 232 15.88 4.09 1.38
C THR A 232 16.92 3.19 2.04
N ALA A 233 18.20 3.53 1.92
CA ALA A 233 19.32 2.79 2.51
C ALA A 233 19.21 2.74 4.04
N GLU A 234 18.94 3.89 4.68
CA GLU A 234 18.71 4.00 6.12
C GLU A 234 17.49 3.17 6.57
N TYR A 235 16.36 3.33 5.86
CA TYR A 235 15.12 2.63 6.19
C TYR A 235 15.25 1.12 6.06
N SER A 236 15.85 0.64 4.97
CA SER A 236 16.00 -0.79 4.63
C SER A 236 17.22 -1.42 5.29
N LYS A 237 18.09 -0.63 5.95
CA LYS A 237 19.36 -1.06 6.57
C LYS A 237 20.26 -1.79 5.57
N VAL A 238 20.47 -1.19 4.42
CA VAL A 238 21.38 -1.68 3.37
C VAL A 238 22.44 -0.60 3.11
N ASP A 239 23.58 -0.99 2.57
CA ASP A 239 24.54 -0.01 2.04
C ASP A 239 24.04 0.50 0.69
N LEU A 240 24.04 1.81 0.48
CA LEU A 240 23.61 2.41 -0.78
C LEU A 240 24.48 1.92 -1.96
N ALA A 241 25.77 1.68 -1.72
CA ALA A 241 26.69 1.14 -2.72
C ALA A 241 26.33 -0.27 -3.23
N ASP A 242 25.61 -1.06 -2.42
CA ASP A 242 25.14 -2.39 -2.83
C ASP A 242 23.93 -2.33 -3.79
N VAL A 243 23.27 -1.18 -3.86
CA VAL A 243 22.01 -0.99 -4.58
C VAL A 243 22.04 0.18 -5.58
N ASP A 244 23.19 0.79 -5.82
CA ASP A 244 23.42 1.89 -6.74
C ASP A 244 23.13 1.52 -8.22
N TRP A 245 23.12 0.24 -8.54
CA TRP A 245 22.76 -0.29 -9.87
C TRP A 245 21.26 -0.17 -10.19
N LEU A 246 20.42 0.13 -9.19
CA LEU A 246 18.95 0.15 -9.32
C LEU A 246 18.37 1.44 -9.89
N TYR A 247 19.14 2.29 -10.51
CA TYR A 247 18.65 3.43 -11.28
C TYR A 247 18.34 3.00 -12.70
N GLY A 248 17.26 3.50 -13.30
CA GLY A 248 17.03 3.37 -14.73
C GLY A 248 18.17 4.02 -15.51
N ASP A 249 18.60 3.41 -16.61
CA ASP A 249 19.64 3.99 -17.47
C ASP A 249 19.13 5.28 -18.14
N GLU A 250 20.02 6.20 -18.47
CA GLU A 250 19.66 7.47 -19.12
C GLU A 250 18.99 7.25 -20.49
N ASP A 251 19.43 6.21 -21.21
CA ASP A 251 18.90 5.77 -22.52
C ASP A 251 17.86 4.65 -22.42
N ALA A 252 17.27 4.43 -21.22
CA ALA A 252 16.19 3.47 -21.04
C ALA A 252 14.93 3.87 -21.83
N GLU A 253 14.28 2.89 -22.44
CA GLU A 253 13.04 3.12 -23.19
C GLU A 253 11.81 2.98 -22.30
N TYR A 254 10.99 4.03 -22.26
CA TYR A 254 9.71 4.07 -21.56
C TYR A 254 8.57 4.09 -22.56
N CYS A 255 7.51 3.29 -22.34
CA CYS A 255 6.35 3.27 -23.23
C CYS A 255 5.53 4.57 -23.15
N GLN A 256 5.68 5.32 -22.06
CA GLN A 256 5.04 6.63 -21.83
C GLN A 256 5.84 7.41 -20.78
N THR A 257 5.88 8.73 -20.92
CA THR A 257 6.37 9.64 -19.87
C THR A 257 5.25 10.61 -19.48
N ILE A 258 5.00 10.72 -18.20
CA ILE A 258 4.03 11.65 -17.60
C ILE A 258 4.83 12.63 -16.73
N THR A 259 4.58 13.93 -16.90
CA THR A 259 5.29 14.96 -16.13
C THR A 259 4.30 15.83 -15.40
N TYR A 260 4.57 16.06 -14.11
CA TYR A 260 3.84 17.01 -13.26
C TYR A 260 4.77 18.10 -12.77
N LYS A 261 4.26 19.32 -12.73
CA LYS A 261 4.82 20.40 -11.93
C LYS A 261 4.14 20.37 -10.57
N ALA A 262 4.92 20.22 -9.51
CA ALA A 262 4.37 20.04 -8.16
C ALA A 262 3.52 21.23 -7.71
N GLU A 263 3.88 22.44 -8.13
CA GLU A 263 3.17 23.70 -7.81
C GLU A 263 1.75 23.74 -8.40
N ASP A 264 1.48 23.00 -9.48
CA ASP A 264 0.17 22.97 -10.14
C ASP A 264 -0.79 21.94 -9.51
N LEU A 265 -0.30 21.14 -8.58
CA LEU A 265 -1.10 20.13 -7.89
C LEU A 265 -1.96 20.77 -6.79
N VAL A 266 -3.18 20.27 -6.67
CA VAL A 266 -4.16 20.71 -5.67
C VAL A 266 -4.69 19.51 -4.88
N PRO A 267 -5.23 19.71 -3.66
CA PRO A 267 -5.91 18.65 -2.93
C PRO A 267 -7.05 18.06 -3.74
N VAL A 268 -7.11 16.75 -3.81
CA VAL A 268 -8.11 16.02 -4.59
C VAL A 268 -8.79 14.92 -3.78
N VAL A 269 -9.96 14.51 -4.25
CA VAL A 269 -10.67 13.33 -3.75
C VAL A 269 -11.07 12.43 -4.90
N ALA A 270 -11.02 11.11 -4.66
CA ALA A 270 -11.70 10.14 -5.51
C ALA A 270 -13.15 10.04 -5.07
N CYS A 271 -14.08 10.32 -6.00
CA CYS A 271 -15.51 10.25 -5.74
C CYS A 271 -16.04 8.80 -5.82
N PRO A 272 -17.18 8.50 -5.18
CA PRO A 272 -17.83 7.19 -5.29
C PRO A 272 -18.17 6.83 -6.75
N SER A 273 -18.04 5.59 -7.19
CA SER A 273 -17.58 4.33 -6.59
C SER A 273 -16.37 3.80 -7.37
N GLN A 274 -15.54 4.70 -7.89
CA GLN A 274 -14.38 4.43 -8.74
C GLN A 274 -13.20 5.28 -8.28
N VAL A 275 -12.00 4.67 -8.19
CA VAL A 275 -10.82 5.36 -7.68
C VAL A 275 -10.29 6.44 -8.65
N ASP A 276 -10.55 6.26 -9.94
CA ASP A 276 -10.15 7.20 -11.00
C ASP A 276 -11.13 8.38 -11.24
N LYS A 277 -12.24 8.41 -10.49
CA LYS A 277 -13.20 9.51 -10.56
C LYS A 277 -12.74 10.67 -9.67
N ILE A 278 -11.69 11.34 -10.11
CA ILE A 278 -11.02 12.39 -9.33
C ILE A 278 -11.68 13.75 -9.52
N ARG A 279 -11.81 14.51 -8.42
CA ARG A 279 -12.24 15.90 -8.37
C ARG A 279 -11.34 16.69 -7.43
N ALA A 280 -11.12 17.99 -7.70
CA ALA A 280 -10.55 18.88 -6.71
C ALA A 280 -11.47 18.96 -5.48
N VAL A 281 -10.89 19.04 -4.28
CA VAL A 281 -11.67 19.12 -3.03
C VAL A 281 -12.70 20.25 -3.10
N LYS A 282 -12.33 21.41 -3.67
CA LYS A 282 -13.22 22.55 -3.86
C LYS A 282 -14.48 22.28 -4.70
N GLU A 283 -14.41 21.32 -5.62
CA GLU A 283 -15.56 20.97 -6.49
C GLU A 283 -16.63 20.16 -5.74
N VAL A 284 -16.27 19.50 -4.65
CA VAL A 284 -17.16 18.67 -3.83
C VAL A 284 -17.28 19.20 -2.39
N GLU A 285 -16.76 20.38 -2.14
CA GLU A 285 -16.83 21.04 -0.84
C GLU A 285 -18.28 21.16 -0.35
N GLY A 286 -18.48 20.93 0.94
CA GLY A 286 -19.82 20.95 1.53
C GLY A 286 -20.57 19.60 1.52
N THR A 287 -20.04 18.56 0.87
CA THR A 287 -20.62 17.20 0.95
C THR A 287 -20.58 16.71 2.40
N GLU A 288 -21.75 16.50 3.02
CA GLU A 288 -21.87 16.03 4.41
C GLU A 288 -21.33 14.61 4.57
N LEU A 289 -20.73 14.33 5.74
CA LEU A 289 -20.08 13.06 6.07
C LEU A 289 -20.67 12.49 7.37
N ASP A 290 -20.88 11.18 7.41
CA ASP A 290 -21.26 10.43 8.61
C ASP A 290 -20.03 9.84 9.29
N GLN A 291 -18.97 9.58 8.52
CA GLN A 291 -17.75 8.97 9.03
C GLN A 291 -16.51 9.51 8.29
N VAL A 292 -15.41 9.58 9.03
CA VAL A 292 -14.07 9.83 8.47
C VAL A 292 -13.14 8.70 8.94
N PHE A 293 -12.32 8.20 8.02
CA PHE A 293 -11.35 7.14 8.30
C PHE A 293 -9.93 7.60 7.95
N ILE A 294 -9.03 7.60 8.94
CA ILE A 294 -7.60 7.87 8.76
C ILE A 294 -6.82 6.62 9.13
N GLY A 295 -6.12 6.03 8.16
CA GLY A 295 -5.42 4.77 8.39
C GLY A 295 -5.13 4.00 7.12
N SER A 296 -5.05 2.68 7.26
CA SER A 296 -4.72 1.69 6.24
C SER A 296 -3.23 1.63 5.87
N CYS A 297 -2.89 0.70 4.96
CA CYS A 297 -1.54 0.60 4.42
C CYS A 297 -1.11 1.80 3.56
N THR A 298 -2.05 2.66 3.15
CA THR A 298 -1.73 3.89 2.42
C THR A 298 -1.33 5.03 3.35
N ASN A 299 -2.14 5.34 4.38
CA ASN A 299 -1.98 6.55 5.20
C ASN A 299 -2.29 6.30 6.69
N GLY A 300 -1.68 5.27 7.27
CA GLY A 300 -1.70 5.00 8.72
C GLY A 300 -0.30 5.11 9.37
N ARG A 301 0.66 5.74 8.71
CA ARG A 301 2.04 5.90 9.18
C ARG A 301 2.19 7.11 10.10
N LEU A 302 3.36 7.23 10.73
CA LEU A 302 3.61 8.26 11.74
C LEU A 302 3.39 9.69 11.21
N GLU A 303 3.81 9.98 9.97
CA GLU A 303 3.63 11.28 9.34
C GLU A 303 2.16 11.59 9.03
N ASP A 304 1.36 10.57 8.68
CA ASP A 304 -0.08 10.72 8.44
C ASP A 304 -0.81 11.04 9.74
N LEU A 305 -0.47 10.32 10.82
CA LEU A 305 -1.02 10.55 12.15
C LEU A 305 -0.61 11.90 12.73
N LYS A 306 0.64 12.33 12.45
CA LYS A 306 1.13 13.66 12.78
C LYS A 306 0.30 14.75 12.08
N ALA A 307 0.16 14.65 10.76
CA ALA A 307 -0.58 15.63 9.97
C ALA A 307 -2.04 15.77 10.44
N ALA A 308 -2.70 14.64 10.75
CA ALA A 308 -4.05 14.64 11.30
C ALA A 308 -4.09 15.25 12.72
N ALA A 309 -3.14 14.89 13.59
CA ALA A 309 -3.08 15.40 14.95
C ALA A 309 -2.83 16.92 14.98
N GLU A 310 -1.98 17.46 14.11
CA GLU A 310 -1.71 18.90 14.03
C GLU A 310 -2.97 19.69 13.66
N ILE A 311 -3.79 19.20 12.74
CA ILE A 311 -5.07 19.81 12.33
C ILE A 311 -6.12 19.71 13.45
N LEU A 312 -6.20 18.56 14.13
CA LEU A 312 -7.19 18.27 15.17
C LEU A 312 -6.84 18.86 16.55
N LYS A 313 -5.60 19.33 16.74
CA LYS A 313 -5.13 19.85 18.04
C LYS A 313 -6.02 20.98 18.57
N GLY A 314 -6.60 20.77 19.74
CA GLY A 314 -7.50 21.75 20.40
C GLY A 314 -8.87 21.91 19.74
N LYS A 315 -9.19 21.07 18.75
CA LYS A 315 -10.48 21.06 18.06
C LYS A 315 -11.26 19.76 18.38
N LYS A 316 -12.51 19.72 18.01
CA LYS A 316 -13.39 18.56 18.14
C LYS A 316 -13.89 18.10 16.77
N VAL A 317 -14.05 16.80 16.62
CA VAL A 317 -14.79 16.20 15.52
C VAL A 317 -16.26 16.65 15.65
N ALA A 318 -16.93 16.89 14.53
CA ALA A 318 -18.35 17.23 14.50
C ALA A 318 -19.18 16.14 15.21
N ASP A 319 -20.14 16.53 16.03
CA ASP A 319 -20.85 15.64 16.98
C ASP A 319 -21.51 14.42 16.31
N TYR A 320 -21.92 14.55 15.06
CA TYR A 320 -22.56 13.48 14.29
C TYR A 320 -21.60 12.66 13.43
N VAL A 321 -20.30 13.01 13.38
CA VAL A 321 -19.28 12.31 12.60
C VAL A 321 -18.49 11.34 13.46
N LYS A 322 -18.34 10.12 12.99
CA LYS A 322 -17.42 9.14 13.57
C LYS A 322 -16.03 9.29 12.94
N LEU A 323 -15.03 9.75 13.67
CA LEU A 323 -13.63 9.71 13.20
C LEU A 323 -12.96 8.42 13.69
N ILE A 324 -12.57 7.56 12.75
CA ILE A 324 -11.85 6.31 13.03
C ILE A 324 -10.40 6.46 12.61
N VAL A 325 -9.47 6.11 13.50
CA VAL A 325 -8.03 6.17 13.25
C VAL A 325 -7.39 4.81 13.48
N THR A 326 -6.72 4.29 12.45
CA THR A 326 -6.04 2.98 12.47
C THR A 326 -4.57 3.14 12.12
N PRO A 327 -3.64 3.04 13.09
CA PRO A 327 -2.20 3.02 12.82
C PRO A 327 -1.79 1.81 11.97
N ALA A 328 -0.77 1.97 11.12
CA ALA A 328 -0.36 0.90 10.21
C ALA A 328 0.40 -0.25 10.91
N SER A 329 1.06 0.01 12.04
CA SER A 329 1.73 -1.04 12.83
C SER A 329 1.75 -0.69 14.31
N ARG A 330 2.03 -1.71 15.14
CA ARG A 330 2.22 -1.55 16.58
C ARG A 330 3.42 -0.64 16.89
N LYS A 331 4.48 -0.68 16.09
CA LYS A 331 5.63 0.22 16.22
C LYS A 331 5.22 1.67 15.96
N ILE A 332 4.50 1.93 14.87
CA ILE A 332 3.97 3.27 14.55
C ILE A 332 3.01 3.74 15.65
N TYR A 333 2.11 2.87 16.11
CA TYR A 333 1.21 3.20 17.22
C TYR A 333 1.99 3.67 18.46
N LYS A 334 3.03 2.93 18.85
CA LYS A 334 3.89 3.31 19.99
C LYS A 334 4.58 4.65 19.75
N GLN A 335 5.18 4.85 18.58
CA GLN A 335 5.82 6.13 18.23
C GLN A 335 4.83 7.31 18.29
N ALA A 336 3.60 7.10 17.83
CA ALA A 336 2.56 8.13 17.88
C ALA A 336 2.06 8.40 19.32
N VAL A 337 2.08 7.40 20.22
CA VAL A 337 1.84 7.57 21.65
C VAL A 337 2.97 8.39 22.27
N ASP A 338 4.22 8.03 22.02
CA ASP A 338 5.40 8.70 22.57
C ASP A 338 5.48 10.17 22.10
N ALA A 339 5.05 10.45 20.86
CA ALA A 339 4.95 11.81 20.29
C ALA A 339 3.71 12.60 20.74
N GLY A 340 2.79 11.98 21.49
CA GLY A 340 1.56 12.62 21.98
C GLY A 340 0.43 12.73 20.95
N TYR A 341 0.60 12.22 19.73
CA TYR A 341 -0.43 12.32 18.67
C TYR A 341 -1.68 11.54 19.02
N MET A 342 -1.54 10.35 19.64
CA MET A 342 -2.70 9.54 20.06
C MET A 342 -3.55 10.27 21.10
N LYS A 343 -2.93 11.02 22.00
CA LYS A 343 -3.65 11.83 22.98
C LYS A 343 -4.48 12.93 22.29
N ILE A 344 -3.86 13.65 21.36
CA ILE A 344 -4.54 14.73 20.59
C ILE A 344 -5.74 14.18 19.82
N LEU A 345 -5.56 13.05 19.12
CA LEU A 345 -6.62 12.41 18.34
C LEU A 345 -7.77 11.94 19.24
N ALA A 346 -7.47 11.31 20.38
CA ALA A 346 -8.49 10.90 21.35
C ALA A 346 -9.22 12.09 21.98
N GLU A 347 -8.51 13.15 22.35
CA GLU A 347 -9.09 14.39 22.86
C GLU A 347 -10.00 15.06 21.83
N ALA A 348 -9.70 14.96 20.54
CA ALA A 348 -10.56 15.46 19.47
C ALA A 348 -11.84 14.63 19.27
N GLY A 349 -11.92 13.41 19.84
CA GLY A 349 -13.08 12.51 19.72
C GLY A 349 -12.86 11.34 18.76
N ALA A 350 -11.62 11.07 18.33
CA ALA A 350 -11.34 9.94 17.45
C ALA A 350 -11.46 8.59 18.19
N ILE A 351 -12.00 7.59 17.46
CA ILE A 351 -11.99 6.17 17.85
C ILE A 351 -10.68 5.57 17.31
N ILE A 352 -9.74 5.25 18.19
CA ILE A 352 -8.46 4.66 17.81
C ILE A 352 -8.61 3.14 17.84
N THR A 353 -8.31 2.49 16.71
CA THR A 353 -8.44 1.04 16.57
C THR A 353 -7.09 0.34 16.63
N HIS A 354 -7.12 -0.99 16.73
CA HIS A 354 -5.95 -1.83 16.63
C HIS A 354 -5.32 -1.74 15.22
N PRO A 355 -3.97 -1.74 15.10
CA PRO A 355 -3.29 -1.79 13.81
C PRO A 355 -3.68 -3.04 13.00
N GLY A 356 -4.29 -2.84 11.84
CA GLY A 356 -4.78 -3.91 10.98
C GLY A 356 -5.51 -3.36 9.75
N CYS A 357 -5.84 -4.22 8.80
CA CYS A 357 -6.58 -3.83 7.59
C CYS A 357 -8.05 -3.47 7.90
N GLY A 358 -8.70 -4.22 8.78
CA GLY A 358 -9.98 -3.91 9.44
C GLY A 358 -11.04 -3.25 8.56
N LEU A 359 -11.32 -1.97 8.82
CA LEU A 359 -12.33 -1.19 8.10
C LEU A 359 -12.00 -1.02 6.61
N CYS A 360 -10.71 -0.85 6.26
CA CYS A 360 -10.30 -0.69 4.86
C CYS A 360 -10.73 -1.87 3.97
N CYS A 361 -10.75 -3.10 4.52
CA CYS A 361 -11.23 -4.28 3.81
C CYS A 361 -12.69 -4.65 4.10
N GLY A 362 -13.40 -3.81 4.87
CA GLY A 362 -14.82 -4.03 5.18
C GLY A 362 -15.10 -5.16 6.17
N ARG A 363 -14.13 -5.51 7.02
CA ARG A 363 -14.25 -6.63 7.97
C ARG A 363 -14.66 -6.21 9.37
N ALA A 364 -14.16 -5.09 9.88
CA ALA A 364 -14.39 -4.65 11.25
C ALA A 364 -14.08 -3.17 11.45
N GLY A 365 -14.48 -2.62 12.61
CA GLY A 365 -13.98 -1.32 13.09
C GLY A 365 -14.66 -0.11 12.47
N GLY A 366 -15.95 -0.18 12.12
CA GLY A 366 -16.70 0.97 11.63
C GLY A 366 -17.45 0.72 10.31
N ILE A 367 -17.98 -0.49 10.18
CA ILE A 367 -18.85 -0.88 9.04
C ILE A 367 -20.06 0.05 8.95
N MET A 368 -20.41 0.45 7.74
CA MET A 368 -21.45 1.44 7.46
C MET A 368 -22.65 0.82 6.73
N THR A 369 -23.77 1.53 6.74
CA THR A 369 -25.03 1.10 6.15
C THR A 369 -25.53 2.04 5.05
N ASP A 370 -26.69 1.74 4.48
CA ASP A 370 -27.31 2.46 3.36
C ASP A 370 -27.44 3.96 3.64
N GLY A 371 -26.97 4.77 2.70
CA GLY A 371 -27.09 6.22 2.70
C GLY A 371 -26.00 6.96 3.48
N GLU A 372 -25.13 6.25 4.19
CA GLU A 372 -23.99 6.87 4.90
C GLU A 372 -22.84 7.24 3.91
N ARG A 373 -22.13 8.33 4.23
CA ARG A 373 -20.97 8.84 3.48
C ARG A 373 -19.72 8.83 4.34
N VAL A 374 -18.62 8.35 3.74
CA VAL A 374 -17.30 8.35 4.39
C VAL A 374 -16.25 9.00 3.51
N LEU A 375 -15.38 9.80 4.13
CA LEU A 375 -14.10 10.20 3.55
C LEU A 375 -13.00 9.39 4.22
N GLY A 376 -12.31 8.55 3.42
CA GLY A 376 -11.25 7.68 3.91
C GLY A 376 -9.89 7.99 3.29
N THR A 377 -8.82 7.65 4.00
CA THR A 377 -7.46 7.67 3.48
C THR A 377 -7.02 6.30 2.93
N ASN A 378 -7.91 5.33 2.94
CA ASN A 378 -7.71 4.00 2.35
C ASN A 378 -7.54 4.07 0.82
N ASN A 379 -7.39 2.91 0.18
CA ASN A 379 -7.01 2.80 -1.22
C ASN A 379 -8.16 2.51 -2.18
N ARG A 380 -9.31 2.03 -1.72
CA ARG A 380 -10.44 1.62 -2.57
C ARG A 380 -11.77 2.16 -2.08
N ASN A 381 -12.63 2.57 -3.04
CA ASN A 381 -13.97 3.09 -2.80
C ASN A 381 -15.06 2.35 -3.59
N PHE A 382 -14.81 1.08 -3.92
CA PHE A 382 -15.77 0.24 -4.64
C PHE A 382 -17.06 0.01 -3.83
N LEU A 383 -18.15 -0.26 -4.51
CA LEU A 383 -19.41 -0.61 -3.89
C LEU A 383 -19.25 -1.78 -2.91
N GLY A 384 -19.76 -1.63 -1.70
CA GLY A 384 -19.68 -2.65 -0.65
C GLY A 384 -18.33 -2.73 0.08
N ARG A 385 -17.35 -1.83 -0.23
CA ARG A 385 -16.01 -1.94 0.36
C ARG A 385 -15.95 -1.70 1.86
N MET A 386 -16.79 -0.81 2.41
CA MET A 386 -16.79 -0.45 3.85
C MET A 386 -18.16 -0.67 4.51
N GLY A 387 -19.00 -1.50 3.91
CA GLY A 387 -20.36 -1.78 4.40
C GLY A 387 -21.27 -2.25 3.29
N THR A 388 -22.50 -1.72 3.23
CA THR A 388 -23.46 -2.05 2.16
C THR A 388 -23.01 -1.42 0.83
N SER A 389 -23.57 -1.92 -0.27
CA SER A 389 -23.31 -1.38 -1.63
C SER A 389 -23.84 0.04 -1.87
N LYS A 390 -24.57 0.61 -0.91
CA LYS A 390 -25.12 1.97 -0.99
C LYS A 390 -24.37 2.98 -0.12
N VAL A 391 -23.25 2.60 0.46
CA VAL A 391 -22.33 3.51 1.12
C VAL A 391 -21.55 4.30 0.07
N GLU A 392 -21.51 5.61 0.22
CA GLU A 392 -20.71 6.50 -0.62
C GLU A 392 -19.32 6.71 0.00
N ILE A 393 -18.28 6.18 -0.65
CA ILE A 393 -16.91 6.24 -0.17
C ILE A 393 -16.11 7.24 -1.01
N TYR A 394 -15.62 8.31 -0.36
CA TYR A 394 -14.65 9.25 -0.92
C TYR A 394 -13.25 8.90 -0.42
N LEU A 395 -12.22 9.09 -1.25
CA LEU A 395 -10.83 8.91 -0.84
C LEU A 395 -10.10 10.24 -0.91
N GLY A 396 -9.35 10.57 0.14
CA GLY A 396 -8.58 11.81 0.20
C GLY A 396 -7.34 11.68 1.07
N SER A 397 -6.60 12.78 1.21
CA SER A 397 -5.39 12.86 2.04
C SER A 397 -5.73 12.89 3.53
N PRO A 398 -4.77 12.54 4.43
CA PRO A 398 -4.94 12.69 5.87
C PRO A 398 -5.29 14.11 6.32
N LYS A 399 -4.74 15.13 5.65
CA LYS A 399 -5.05 16.53 5.93
C LYS A 399 -6.50 16.87 5.59
N THR A 400 -6.94 16.55 4.38
CA THR A 400 -8.33 16.71 3.94
C THR A 400 -9.29 15.95 4.86
N ALA A 401 -8.95 14.70 5.22
CA ALA A 401 -9.78 13.89 6.12
C ALA A 401 -9.90 14.51 7.52
N ALA A 402 -8.79 14.98 8.10
CA ALA A 402 -8.81 15.59 9.44
C ALA A 402 -9.60 16.92 9.46
N ALA A 403 -9.44 17.77 8.47
CA ALA A 403 -10.19 19.03 8.34
C ALA A 403 -11.69 18.75 8.15
N SER A 404 -12.02 17.79 7.32
CA SER A 404 -13.40 17.37 7.05
C SER A 404 -14.08 16.74 8.27
N ALA A 405 -13.33 16.02 9.12
CA ALA A 405 -13.88 15.48 10.37
C ALA A 405 -14.33 16.58 11.34
N ILE A 406 -13.60 17.70 11.40
CA ILE A 406 -13.95 18.87 12.21
C ILE A 406 -15.19 19.56 11.63
N ALA A 407 -15.23 19.74 10.31
CA ALA A 407 -16.29 20.47 9.62
C ALA A 407 -17.59 19.65 9.48
N GLY A 408 -17.54 18.32 9.63
CA GLY A 408 -18.66 17.41 9.36
C GLY A 408 -18.99 17.24 7.87
N LYS A 409 -18.17 17.76 7.00
CA LYS A 409 -18.35 17.78 5.55
C LYS A 409 -17.00 17.88 4.86
N ILE A 410 -16.93 17.52 3.57
CA ILE A 410 -15.70 17.65 2.80
C ILE A 410 -15.29 19.14 2.71
N VAL A 411 -14.07 19.42 3.14
CA VAL A 411 -13.44 20.76 3.05
C VAL A 411 -11.94 20.60 2.75
N GLU A 412 -11.36 21.64 2.21
CA GLU A 412 -9.89 21.76 2.07
C GLU A 412 -9.26 22.02 3.45
N ALA A 413 -8.04 21.52 3.70
CA ALA A 413 -7.31 21.66 4.97
C ALA A 413 -6.58 23.00 5.07
#